data_1c292190c428d1077ad7ae55ed1fa9eb
#
_entry.id   1c292190c428d1077ad7ae55ed1fa9eb
#
_cell.length_a   1.000
_cell.length_b   1.000
_cell.length_c   1.000
_cell.angle_alpha   90.00
_cell.angle_beta   90.00
_cell.angle_gamma   90.00
#
_symmetry.space_group_name_H-M   'P 1'
#
loop_
_entity.id
_entity.type
_entity.pdbx_description
1 polymer ?
#
loop_
_entity_poly.entity_id
_entity_poly.type
_entity_poly.pdbx_seq_one_letter_code
_entity_poly.pdbx_strand_id
1 'polypeptide(L)'
;WTGDWNKTNENWEWQSHTVNDSVIYTPIVIDRNHAFTKVDGVLFKQMLKMLSLDFICNYDSLILKDTKKINKLAFALDMAVAGRSDESVWIRQAQEIRRQMTDSLIDSAFTYLPEGVKHDEIELIKRKLKRRRLELEAVASQYYRLLQRTPVVAGTNQSDYFLIERQAPDRTVLRIYDPETGDCRLEQQFSGKETKELWLYGLAGNDTFEVKGNTRKDFP
;
A
#
# COMPACT_ATOMS: atom_id res chain seq x y z
N TRP A 1 5.70 7.71 -5.87
CA TRP A 1 6.56 8.83 -6.17
C TRP A 1 6.55 9.18 -7.66
N THR A 2 6.82 8.24 -8.56
CA THR A 2 6.78 8.43 -10.03
C THR A 2 5.38 8.62 -10.60
N GLY A 3 4.33 8.36 -9.82
CA GLY A 3 2.94 8.54 -10.22
C GLY A 3 2.40 7.46 -11.13
N ASP A 4 3.06 6.32 -11.18
CA ASP A 4 2.54 5.15 -11.85
C ASP A 4 1.28 4.66 -11.12
N TRP A 5 0.16 4.63 -11.82
CA TRP A 5 -1.13 4.19 -11.30
C TRP A 5 -1.43 2.72 -11.67
N ASN A 6 -0.70 2.13 -12.63
CA ASN A 6 -0.89 0.75 -13.06
C ASN A 6 -0.01 -0.21 -12.23
N LYS A 7 -0.37 -0.40 -10.98
CA LYS A 7 0.37 -1.24 -10.02
C LYS A 7 -0.44 -2.48 -9.65
N THR A 8 -0.80 -3.29 -10.63
CA THR A 8 -1.47 -4.57 -10.43
C THR A 8 -0.47 -5.69 -10.15
N ASN A 9 -0.95 -6.86 -9.71
CA ASN A 9 -0.09 -8.03 -9.50
C ASN A 9 0.72 -8.41 -10.74
N GLU A 10 0.17 -8.19 -11.93
CA GLU A 10 0.79 -8.54 -13.22
C GLU A 10 2.03 -7.68 -13.54
N ASN A 11 2.19 -6.54 -12.85
CA ASN A 11 3.34 -5.66 -13.04
C ASN A 11 4.52 -5.99 -12.12
N TRP A 12 4.44 -7.12 -11.40
CA TRP A 12 5.47 -7.57 -10.47
C TRP A 12 5.81 -9.04 -10.68
N GLU A 13 7.10 -9.34 -10.60
CA GLU A 13 7.61 -10.68 -10.38
C GLU A 13 8.20 -10.80 -8.97
N TRP A 14 8.22 -12.02 -8.45
CA TRP A 14 8.75 -12.30 -7.12
C TRP A 14 9.87 -13.29 -7.21
N GLN A 15 11.08 -12.84 -6.88
CA GLN A 15 12.24 -13.71 -6.78
C GLN A 15 12.38 -14.24 -5.35
N SER A 16 12.36 -15.56 -5.20
CA SER A 16 12.59 -16.19 -3.90
C SER A 16 14.07 -16.53 -3.72
N HIS A 17 14.57 -16.35 -2.50
CA HIS A 17 15.89 -16.83 -2.07
C HIS A 17 15.81 -17.25 -0.61
N THR A 18 16.59 -18.29 -0.26
CA THR A 18 16.63 -18.85 1.09
C THR A 18 17.76 -18.21 1.89
N VAL A 19 17.44 -17.73 3.08
CA VAL A 19 18.40 -17.18 4.05
C VAL A 19 18.09 -17.80 5.41
N ASN A 20 19.01 -18.55 6.00
CA ASN A 20 18.86 -19.15 7.32
C ASN A 20 17.51 -19.87 7.52
N ASP A 21 17.20 -20.85 6.66
CA ASP A 21 15.96 -21.65 6.64
C ASP A 21 14.66 -20.86 6.41
N SER A 22 14.75 -19.57 6.14
CA SER A 22 13.62 -18.72 5.76
C SER A 22 13.64 -18.41 4.27
N VAL A 23 12.47 -18.46 3.62
CA VAL A 23 12.32 -18.05 2.22
C VAL A 23 11.94 -16.57 2.18
N ILE A 24 12.78 -15.77 1.55
CA ILE A 24 12.57 -14.35 1.35
C ILE A 24 12.13 -14.11 -0.09
N TYR A 25 11.06 -13.35 -0.28
CA TYR A 25 10.57 -12.94 -1.58
C TYR A 25 10.92 -11.47 -1.83
N THR A 26 11.66 -11.22 -2.91
CA THR A 26 12.01 -9.86 -3.34
C THR A 26 11.19 -9.48 -4.55
N PRO A 27 10.44 -8.37 -4.50
CA PRO A 27 9.64 -7.92 -5.63
C PRO A 27 10.53 -7.33 -6.73
N ILE A 28 10.28 -7.73 -7.97
CA ILE A 28 10.90 -7.19 -9.17
C ILE A 28 9.84 -6.47 -9.99
N VAL A 29 10.11 -5.23 -10.33
CA VAL A 29 9.22 -4.41 -11.15
C VAL A 29 9.39 -4.79 -12.62
N ILE A 30 8.31 -5.26 -13.28
CA ILE A 30 8.34 -5.60 -14.71
C ILE A 30 7.97 -4.40 -15.56
N ASP A 31 6.92 -3.67 -15.17
CA ASP A 31 6.36 -2.58 -15.96
C ASP A 31 6.08 -1.33 -15.12
N ARG A 32 6.48 -0.18 -15.64
CA ARG A 32 6.23 1.18 -15.11
C ARG A 32 5.96 2.19 -16.22
N ASN A 33 5.39 1.73 -17.33
CA ASN A 33 5.14 2.56 -18.52
C ASN A 33 4.09 3.67 -18.30
N HIS A 34 3.32 3.60 -17.20
CA HIS A 34 2.34 4.62 -16.81
C HIS A 34 2.88 5.65 -15.81
N ALA A 35 4.18 5.61 -15.50
CA ALA A 35 4.84 6.69 -14.76
C ALA A 35 4.80 8.01 -15.56
N PHE A 36 4.75 9.13 -14.85
CA PHE A 36 4.74 10.47 -15.45
C PHE A 36 3.56 10.75 -16.39
N THR A 37 2.44 10.05 -16.21
CA THR A 37 1.25 10.16 -17.07
C THR A 37 0.78 11.62 -17.22
N LYS A 38 0.53 12.04 -18.45
CA LYS A 38 -0.08 13.30 -18.79
C LYS A 38 -1.46 13.07 -19.40
N VAL A 39 -2.49 13.60 -18.74
CA VAL A 39 -3.89 13.51 -19.17
C VAL A 39 -4.34 14.91 -19.58
N ASP A 40 -4.46 15.16 -20.88
CA ASP A 40 -4.87 16.43 -21.43
C ASP A 40 -6.37 16.44 -21.82
N GLY A 41 -6.97 17.63 -21.79
CA GLY A 41 -8.35 17.86 -22.20
C GLY A 41 -9.40 17.72 -21.10
N VAL A 42 -10.35 18.66 -21.06
CA VAL A 42 -11.43 18.68 -20.08
C VAL A 42 -12.43 17.56 -20.30
N LEU A 43 -12.81 17.31 -21.56
CA LEU A 43 -13.75 16.25 -21.92
C LEU A 43 -13.22 14.87 -21.58
N PHE A 44 -11.92 14.62 -21.84
CA PHE A 44 -11.29 13.34 -21.53
C PHE A 44 -11.28 13.07 -20.03
N LYS A 45 -10.97 14.08 -19.19
CA LYS A 45 -11.04 13.94 -17.72
C LYS A 45 -12.45 13.66 -17.21
N GLN A 46 -13.48 14.26 -17.82
CA GLN A 46 -14.87 13.98 -17.47
C GLN A 46 -15.26 12.56 -17.85
N MET A 47 -14.84 12.09 -19.03
CA MET A 47 -15.06 10.73 -19.48
C MET A 47 -14.42 9.71 -18.55
N LEU A 48 -13.15 9.89 -18.15
CA LEU A 48 -12.47 9.03 -17.19
C LEU A 48 -13.23 8.94 -15.86
N LYS A 49 -13.73 10.08 -15.37
CA LYS A 49 -14.52 10.10 -14.14
C LYS A 49 -15.85 9.34 -14.29
N MET A 50 -16.53 9.51 -15.42
CA MET A 50 -17.80 8.82 -15.71
C MET A 50 -17.62 7.30 -15.82
N LEU A 51 -16.47 6.85 -16.33
CA LEU A 51 -16.10 5.44 -16.44
C LEU A 51 -15.48 4.86 -15.16
N SER A 52 -15.47 5.61 -14.05
CA SER A 52 -14.79 5.22 -12.79
C SER A 52 -13.27 4.95 -12.93
N LEU A 53 -12.65 5.55 -13.94
CA LEU A 53 -11.22 5.51 -14.23
C LEU A 53 -10.49 6.74 -13.67
N ASP A 54 -10.97 7.30 -12.58
CA ASP A 54 -10.43 8.51 -11.93
C ASP A 54 -9.05 8.32 -11.31
N PHE A 55 -8.56 7.07 -11.24
CA PHE A 55 -7.19 6.73 -10.86
C PHE A 55 -6.18 7.08 -11.96
N ILE A 56 -6.61 7.20 -13.21
CA ILE A 56 -5.79 7.72 -14.31
C ILE A 56 -5.73 9.25 -14.16
N CYS A 57 -4.70 9.72 -13.47
CA CYS A 57 -4.54 11.13 -13.16
C CYS A 57 -3.20 11.67 -13.63
N ASN A 58 -3.13 12.98 -13.76
CA ASN A 58 -1.90 13.65 -14.15
C ASN A 58 -0.79 13.43 -13.12
N TYR A 59 0.42 13.27 -13.62
CA TYR A 59 1.61 13.43 -12.82
C TYR A 59 1.78 14.91 -12.42
N ASP A 60 1.37 15.24 -11.19
CA ASP A 60 1.43 16.60 -10.63
C ASP A 60 2.52 16.72 -9.56
N SER A 61 2.86 17.96 -9.20
CA SER A 61 3.87 18.26 -8.15
C SER A 61 3.40 17.83 -6.75
N LEU A 62 2.09 17.83 -6.50
CA LEU A 62 1.49 17.48 -5.22
C LEU A 62 0.82 16.11 -5.33
N ILE A 63 1.40 15.12 -4.63
CA ILE A 63 0.91 13.75 -4.66
C ILE A 63 -0.14 13.49 -3.57
N LEU A 64 -0.06 14.20 -2.44
CA LEU A 64 -0.86 13.92 -1.25
C LEU A 64 -2.37 13.92 -1.54
N LYS A 65 -2.85 14.86 -2.35
CA LYS A 65 -4.27 14.95 -2.75
C LYS A 65 -4.77 13.75 -3.57
N ASP A 66 -3.87 13.06 -4.27
CA ASP A 66 -4.20 11.97 -5.19
C ASP A 66 -3.77 10.58 -4.67
N THR A 67 -3.26 10.51 -3.44
CA THR A 67 -2.72 9.28 -2.84
C THR A 67 -3.69 8.10 -2.97
N LYS A 68 -4.97 8.29 -2.66
CA LYS A 68 -5.99 7.24 -2.77
C LYS A 68 -6.21 6.79 -4.21
N LYS A 69 -6.24 7.73 -5.16
CA LYS A 69 -6.53 7.45 -6.58
C LYS A 69 -5.38 6.70 -7.23
N ILE A 70 -4.16 7.21 -7.10
CA ILE A 70 -2.96 6.61 -7.69
C ILE A 70 -2.72 5.18 -7.21
N ASN A 71 -3.11 4.86 -5.97
CA ASN A 71 -2.90 3.55 -5.38
C ASN A 71 -4.14 2.64 -5.46
N LYS A 72 -5.20 3.03 -6.18
CA LYS A 72 -6.45 2.27 -6.27
C LYS A 72 -6.25 0.84 -6.75
N LEU A 73 -5.47 0.65 -7.82
CA LEU A 73 -5.19 -0.67 -8.38
C LEU A 73 -4.18 -1.49 -7.56
N ALA A 74 -3.30 -0.81 -6.81
CA ALA A 74 -2.33 -1.46 -5.93
C ALA A 74 -2.95 -1.94 -4.61
N PHE A 75 -4.13 -1.43 -4.22
CA PHE A 75 -4.67 -1.57 -2.88
C PHE A 75 -4.69 -3.01 -2.38
N ALA A 76 -5.19 -3.96 -3.18
CA ALA A 76 -5.28 -5.36 -2.79
C ALA A 76 -3.89 -5.99 -2.58
N LEU A 77 -2.93 -5.72 -3.46
CA LEU A 77 -1.54 -6.18 -3.33
C LEU A 77 -0.87 -5.57 -2.11
N ASP A 78 -0.99 -4.26 -1.94
CA ASP A 78 -0.36 -3.53 -0.83
C ASP A 78 -0.94 -3.99 0.52
N MET A 79 -2.25 -4.30 0.58
CA MET A 79 -2.86 -4.92 1.76
C MET A 79 -2.26 -6.28 2.07
N ALA A 80 -2.12 -7.15 1.07
CA ALA A 80 -1.61 -8.50 1.26
C ALA A 80 -0.13 -8.51 1.70
N VAL A 81 0.69 -7.63 1.14
CA VAL A 81 2.15 -7.62 1.33
C VAL A 81 2.58 -6.74 2.50
N ALA A 82 2.00 -5.55 2.62
CA ALA A 82 2.47 -4.51 3.54
C ALA A 82 1.41 -4.03 4.55
N GLY A 83 0.17 -4.50 4.46
CA GLY A 83 -0.93 -4.06 5.32
C GLY A 83 -0.75 -4.40 6.81
N ARG A 84 0.12 -5.36 7.14
CA ARG A 84 0.44 -5.76 8.52
C ARG A 84 1.61 -4.98 9.13
N SER A 85 2.32 -4.17 8.34
CA SER A 85 3.45 -3.38 8.83
C SER A 85 2.96 -2.20 9.65
N ASP A 86 3.73 -1.78 10.66
CA ASP A 86 3.43 -0.57 11.44
C ASP A 86 3.65 0.70 10.62
N GLU A 87 2.97 1.80 10.98
CA GLU A 87 3.15 3.12 10.35
C GLU A 87 4.61 3.57 10.35
N SER A 88 5.35 3.26 11.42
CA SER A 88 6.78 3.59 11.55
C SER A 88 7.64 2.96 10.44
N VAL A 89 7.26 1.78 9.95
CA VAL A 89 7.94 1.11 8.83
C VAL A 89 7.74 1.90 7.54
N TRP A 90 6.51 2.31 7.28
CA TRP A 90 6.15 3.12 6.11
C TRP A 90 6.87 4.47 6.09
N ILE A 91 6.88 5.16 7.23
CA ILE A 91 7.57 6.44 7.37
C ILE A 91 9.08 6.26 7.18
N ARG A 92 9.68 5.25 7.80
CA ARG A 92 11.11 4.96 7.68
C ARG A 92 11.53 4.67 6.24
N GLN A 93 10.73 3.91 5.48
CA GLN A 93 10.98 3.67 4.06
C GLN A 93 10.85 4.96 3.21
N ALA A 94 9.88 5.79 3.52
CA ALA A 94 9.73 7.08 2.86
C ALA A 94 10.93 8.03 3.12
N GLN A 95 11.44 8.04 4.35
CA GLN A 95 12.64 8.79 4.74
C GLN A 95 13.88 8.28 4.01
N GLU A 96 14.03 6.96 3.89
CA GLU A 96 15.15 6.37 3.19
C GLU A 96 15.13 6.70 1.69
N ILE A 97 13.96 6.59 1.04
CA ILE A 97 13.80 7.02 -0.37
C ILE A 97 14.14 8.51 -0.51
N ARG A 98 13.64 9.35 0.41
CA ARG A 98 13.91 10.79 0.39
C ARG A 98 15.40 11.10 0.55
N ARG A 99 16.10 10.35 1.39
CA ARG A 99 17.54 10.50 1.62
C ARG A 99 18.37 10.07 0.41
N GLN A 100 18.04 8.96 -0.22
CA GLN A 100 18.76 8.40 -1.36
C GLN A 100 18.52 9.19 -2.64
N MET A 101 17.30 9.63 -2.88
CA MET A 101 16.90 10.33 -4.11
C MET A 101 17.26 11.82 -4.04
N THR A 102 18.56 12.13 -4.05
CA THR A 102 19.06 13.51 -4.05
C THR A 102 18.70 14.25 -5.33
N ASP A 103 18.80 15.59 -5.31
CA ASP A 103 18.57 16.41 -6.51
C ASP A 103 19.56 16.05 -7.62
N SER A 104 20.82 15.81 -7.25
CA SER A 104 21.88 15.40 -8.19
C SER A 104 21.55 14.05 -8.83
N LEU A 105 21.08 13.08 -8.06
CA LEU A 105 20.70 11.78 -8.59
C LEU A 105 19.50 11.90 -9.55
N ILE A 106 18.49 12.70 -9.18
CA ILE A 106 17.35 12.97 -10.06
C ILE A 106 17.83 13.60 -11.36
N ASP A 107 18.70 14.63 -11.30
CA ASP A 107 19.21 15.30 -12.50
C ASP A 107 20.03 14.36 -13.39
N SER A 108 20.89 13.53 -12.80
CA SER A 108 21.74 12.59 -13.54
C SER A 108 20.94 11.47 -14.20
N ALA A 109 19.82 11.00 -13.59
CA ALA A 109 19.00 9.94 -14.15
C ALA A 109 18.41 10.32 -15.53
N PHE A 110 18.22 11.61 -15.80
CA PHE A 110 17.66 12.09 -17.06
C PHE A 110 18.73 12.38 -18.13
N THR A 111 20.01 12.20 -17.84
CA THR A 111 21.08 12.37 -18.84
C THR A 111 21.15 11.22 -19.84
N TYR A 112 20.52 10.08 -19.52
CA TYR A 112 20.49 8.86 -20.36
C TYR A 112 19.29 8.79 -21.30
N LEU A 113 18.47 9.84 -21.37
CA LEU A 113 17.31 9.85 -22.26
C LEU A 113 17.74 9.94 -23.74
N PRO A 114 17.01 9.29 -24.67
CA PRO A 114 17.26 9.37 -26.08
C PRO A 114 17.17 10.81 -26.61
N GLU A 115 17.92 11.09 -27.67
CA GLU A 115 17.75 12.33 -28.42
C GLU A 115 16.30 12.45 -28.95
N GLY A 116 15.75 13.66 -28.88
CA GLY A 116 14.38 13.94 -29.34
C GLY A 116 13.32 14.06 -28.24
N VAL A 117 13.65 13.72 -26.99
CA VAL A 117 12.76 14.02 -25.85
C VAL A 117 12.82 15.54 -25.57
N LYS A 118 11.64 16.18 -25.45
CA LYS A 118 11.54 17.62 -25.24
C LYS A 118 12.17 18.05 -23.93
N HIS A 119 13.15 18.93 -23.99
CA HIS A 119 13.88 19.42 -22.81
C HIS A 119 12.95 20.04 -21.74
N ASP A 120 11.98 20.83 -22.16
CA ASP A 120 11.04 21.49 -21.24
C ASP A 120 10.18 20.49 -20.45
N GLU A 121 9.80 19.38 -21.07
CA GLU A 121 9.03 18.31 -20.39
C GLU A 121 9.92 17.58 -19.39
N ILE A 122 11.18 17.33 -19.71
CA ILE A 122 12.17 16.75 -18.79
C ILE A 122 12.33 17.63 -17.54
N GLU A 123 12.59 18.91 -17.74
CA GLU A 123 12.77 19.85 -16.63
C GLU A 123 11.50 19.99 -15.77
N LEU A 124 10.33 19.91 -16.38
CA LEU A 124 9.06 19.89 -15.65
C LEU A 124 8.94 18.63 -14.77
N ILE A 125 9.28 17.44 -15.31
CA ILE A 125 9.26 16.18 -14.58
C ILE A 125 10.25 16.20 -13.42
N LYS A 126 11.49 16.65 -13.64
CA LYS A 126 12.50 16.79 -12.58
C LYS A 126 12.01 17.66 -11.42
N ARG A 127 11.46 18.84 -11.73
CA ARG A 127 10.89 19.73 -10.70
C ARG A 127 9.78 19.06 -9.92
N LYS A 128 8.88 18.35 -10.59
CA LYS A 128 7.81 17.60 -9.95
C LYS A 128 8.34 16.47 -9.06
N LEU A 129 9.33 15.70 -9.52
CA LEU A 129 9.99 14.65 -8.74
C LEU A 129 10.61 15.22 -7.45
N LYS A 130 11.40 16.30 -7.58
CA LYS A 130 12.03 16.96 -6.43
C LYS A 130 10.97 17.46 -5.44
N ARG A 131 9.86 18.04 -5.91
CA ARG A 131 8.77 18.49 -5.04
C ARG A 131 8.04 17.32 -4.36
N ARG A 132 7.67 16.28 -5.11
CA ARG A 132 6.98 15.10 -4.58
C ARG A 132 7.81 14.36 -3.53
N ARG A 133 9.14 14.36 -3.67
CA ARG A 133 10.06 13.78 -2.68
C ARG A 133 9.85 14.37 -1.28
N LEU A 134 9.53 15.66 -1.18
CA LEU A 134 9.31 16.33 0.10
C LEU A 134 8.02 15.90 0.79
N GLU A 135 7.08 15.30 0.07
CA GLU A 135 5.79 14.85 0.59
C GLU A 135 5.77 13.35 0.93
N LEU A 136 6.85 12.59 0.67
CA LEU A 136 6.84 11.13 0.77
C LEU A 136 6.42 10.62 2.15
N GLU A 137 6.88 11.23 3.23
CA GLU A 137 6.51 10.84 4.59
C GLU A 137 5.02 11.05 4.87
N ALA A 138 4.48 12.21 4.47
CA ALA A 138 3.06 12.50 4.60
C ALA A 138 2.19 11.57 3.75
N VAL A 139 2.64 11.25 2.53
CA VAL A 139 1.98 10.30 1.63
C VAL A 139 2.00 8.89 2.22
N ALA A 140 3.13 8.45 2.76
CA ALA A 140 3.27 7.14 3.39
C ALA A 140 2.31 6.99 4.59
N SER A 141 2.28 7.99 5.49
CA SER A 141 1.35 8.02 6.61
C SER A 141 -0.12 8.04 6.16
N GLN A 142 -0.46 8.87 5.17
CA GLN A 142 -1.83 8.92 4.65
C GLN A 142 -2.25 7.59 4.01
N TYR A 143 -1.36 6.95 3.23
CA TYR A 143 -1.67 5.69 2.57
C TYR A 143 -1.77 4.55 3.57
N TYR A 144 -0.88 4.47 4.55
CA TYR A 144 -1.00 3.55 5.68
C TYR A 144 -2.38 3.63 6.33
N ARG A 145 -2.84 4.84 6.68
CA ARG A 145 -4.17 5.03 7.29
C ARG A 145 -5.31 4.60 6.36
N LEU A 146 -5.15 4.75 5.03
CA LEU A 146 -6.14 4.23 4.08
C LEU A 146 -6.21 2.70 4.10
N LEU A 147 -5.06 2.02 4.19
CA LEU A 147 -4.98 0.57 4.31
C LEU A 147 -5.59 0.11 5.64
N GLN A 148 -5.31 0.78 6.75
CA GLN A 148 -5.83 0.43 8.08
C GLN A 148 -7.35 0.63 8.24
N ARG A 149 -8.04 1.23 7.26
CA ARG A 149 -9.51 1.34 7.32
C ARG A 149 -10.23 0.02 7.11
N THR A 150 -9.65 -0.88 6.33
CA THR A 150 -10.23 -2.20 6.02
C THR A 150 -9.11 -3.23 5.97
N PRO A 151 -8.42 -3.51 7.10
CA PRO A 151 -7.35 -4.50 7.12
C PRO A 151 -7.88 -5.89 6.79
N VAL A 152 -7.08 -6.65 6.07
CA VAL A 152 -7.32 -8.04 5.71
C VAL A 152 -6.35 -8.92 6.47
N VAL A 153 -6.86 -9.88 7.20
CA VAL A 153 -6.06 -10.87 7.92
C VAL A 153 -6.47 -12.27 7.48
N ALA A 154 -5.51 -13.04 6.99
CA ALA A 154 -5.70 -14.41 6.61
C ALA A 154 -5.05 -15.36 7.61
N GLY A 155 -5.68 -16.49 7.85
CA GLY A 155 -5.11 -17.65 8.55
C GLY A 155 -4.16 -18.44 7.65
N THR A 156 -4.07 -19.71 7.90
CA THR A 156 -3.21 -20.65 7.18
C THR A 156 -4.05 -21.64 6.34
N ASN A 157 -3.39 -22.61 5.70
CA ASN A 157 -4.08 -23.71 5.05
C ASN A 157 -4.37 -24.89 6.02
N GLN A 158 -4.11 -24.69 7.32
CA GLN A 158 -4.45 -25.61 8.40
C GLN A 158 -5.60 -25.03 9.22
N SER A 159 -6.11 -25.80 10.18
CA SER A 159 -7.11 -25.28 11.11
C SER A 159 -6.52 -24.15 11.95
N ASP A 160 -7.23 -23.04 12.06
CA ASP A 160 -6.87 -21.86 12.84
C ASP A 160 -7.99 -21.49 13.82
N TYR A 161 -7.61 -20.98 15.00
CA TYR A 161 -8.53 -20.41 15.96
C TYR A 161 -8.36 -18.91 16.04
N PHE A 162 -9.35 -18.17 15.54
CA PHE A 162 -9.38 -16.70 15.54
C PHE A 162 -10.14 -16.21 16.77
N LEU A 163 -9.45 -15.55 17.68
CA LEU A 163 -10.03 -14.89 18.84
C LEU A 163 -10.05 -13.37 18.62
N ILE A 164 -11.24 -12.80 18.53
CA ILE A 164 -11.47 -11.36 18.36
C ILE A 164 -12.00 -10.80 19.68
N GLU A 165 -11.17 -10.04 20.40
CA GLU A 165 -11.53 -9.46 21.69
C GLU A 165 -11.76 -7.96 21.58
N ARG A 166 -12.99 -7.53 21.85
CA ARG A 166 -13.36 -6.12 21.98
C ARG A 166 -13.08 -5.66 23.42
N GLN A 167 -11.92 -5.02 23.63
CA GLN A 167 -11.43 -4.68 24.99
C GLN A 167 -11.88 -3.30 25.46
N ALA A 168 -12.17 -2.38 24.55
CA ALA A 168 -12.64 -1.02 24.83
C ALA A 168 -13.50 -0.52 23.68
N PRO A 169 -14.21 0.61 23.83
CA PRO A 169 -15.10 1.12 22.77
C PRO A 169 -14.43 1.35 21.41
N ASP A 170 -13.10 1.51 21.40
CA ASP A 170 -12.31 1.79 20.20
C ASP A 170 -11.09 0.87 20.03
N ARG A 171 -11.03 -0.25 20.76
CA ARG A 171 -9.90 -1.19 20.70
C ARG A 171 -10.39 -2.62 20.52
N THR A 172 -9.90 -3.26 19.45
CA THR A 172 -10.09 -4.68 19.19
C THR A 172 -8.74 -5.36 19.08
N VAL A 173 -8.58 -6.51 19.72
CA VAL A 173 -7.38 -7.37 19.60
C VAL A 173 -7.80 -8.65 18.88
N LEU A 174 -7.10 -8.97 17.80
CA LEU A 174 -7.20 -10.22 17.09
C LEU A 174 -6.00 -11.08 17.46
N ARG A 175 -6.29 -12.34 17.84
CA ARG A 175 -5.26 -13.38 17.96
C ARG A 175 -5.63 -14.56 17.08
N ILE A 176 -4.63 -15.16 16.45
CA ILE A 176 -4.77 -16.41 15.70
C ILE A 176 -3.90 -17.44 16.39
N TYR A 177 -4.52 -18.54 16.78
CA TYR A 177 -3.82 -19.65 17.44
C TYR A 177 -3.84 -20.90 16.56
N ASP A 178 -2.82 -21.71 16.73
CA ASP A 178 -2.84 -23.10 16.33
C ASP A 178 -3.74 -23.86 17.32
N PRO A 179 -4.86 -24.47 16.90
CA PRO A 179 -5.73 -25.17 17.83
C PRO A 179 -5.15 -26.47 18.38
N GLU A 180 -4.12 -27.06 17.75
CA GLU A 180 -3.48 -28.30 18.17
C GLU A 180 -2.38 -28.05 19.23
N THR A 181 -1.57 -27.02 19.02
CA THR A 181 -0.44 -26.69 19.91
C THR A 181 -0.79 -25.62 20.93
N GLY A 182 -1.79 -24.80 20.66
CA GLY A 182 -2.12 -23.62 21.46
C GLY A 182 -1.20 -22.41 21.21
N ASP A 183 -0.27 -22.51 20.26
CA ASP A 183 0.68 -21.43 19.96
C ASP A 183 -0.03 -20.24 19.30
N CYS A 184 0.28 -19.03 19.77
CA CYS A 184 -0.20 -17.80 19.17
C CYS A 184 0.66 -17.45 17.93
N ARG A 185 0.06 -17.62 16.75
CA ARG A 185 0.71 -17.33 15.46
C ARG A 185 0.69 -15.83 15.10
N LEU A 186 -0.36 -15.14 15.55
CA LEU A 186 -0.55 -13.71 15.28
C LEU A 186 -1.24 -13.02 16.45
N GLU A 187 -0.75 -11.87 16.85
CA GLU A 187 -1.49 -10.90 17.66
C GLU A 187 -1.45 -9.54 16.99
N GLN A 188 -2.61 -8.92 16.78
CA GLN A 188 -2.73 -7.59 16.16
C GLN A 188 -3.83 -6.78 16.84
N GLN A 189 -3.57 -5.47 17.00
CA GLN A 189 -4.51 -4.54 17.60
C GLN A 189 -5.06 -3.59 16.53
N PHE A 190 -6.35 -3.29 16.64
CA PHE A 190 -7.07 -2.38 15.75
C PHE A 190 -7.75 -1.29 16.55
N SER A 191 -7.67 -0.05 16.04
CA SER A 191 -8.35 1.11 16.61
C SER A 191 -9.65 1.38 15.84
N GLY A 192 -10.77 1.43 16.53
CA GLY A 192 -12.07 1.78 15.92
C GLY A 192 -12.16 3.22 15.40
N LYS A 193 -11.14 4.07 15.68
CA LYS A 193 -11.00 5.40 15.04
C LYS A 193 -10.46 5.31 13.63
N GLU A 194 -9.61 4.32 13.36
CA GLU A 194 -8.90 4.14 12.10
C GLU A 194 -9.52 3.03 11.25
N THR A 195 -9.87 1.91 11.88
CA THR A 195 -10.44 0.72 11.22
C THR A 195 -11.95 0.79 11.20
N LYS A 196 -12.53 0.62 10.03
CA LYS A 196 -13.98 0.58 9.82
C LYS A 196 -14.51 -0.85 9.71
N GLU A 197 -13.73 -1.71 9.07
CA GLU A 197 -14.05 -3.11 8.82
C GLU A 197 -12.79 -3.94 9.03
N LEU A 198 -12.96 -5.16 9.48
CA LEU A 198 -11.89 -6.15 9.61
C LEU A 198 -12.31 -7.40 8.84
N TRP A 199 -11.58 -7.72 7.79
CA TRP A 199 -11.85 -8.89 6.96
C TRP A 199 -10.94 -10.03 7.37
N LEU A 200 -11.56 -11.14 7.79
CA LEU A 200 -10.87 -12.34 8.24
C LEU A 200 -11.15 -13.49 7.27
N TYR A 201 -10.09 -14.15 6.84
CA TYR A 201 -10.14 -15.30 5.94
C TYR A 201 -9.47 -16.50 6.62
N GLY A 202 -10.21 -17.59 6.85
CA GLY A 202 -9.64 -18.83 7.36
C GLY A 202 -8.74 -19.52 6.35
N LEU A 203 -9.07 -19.45 5.06
CA LEU A 203 -8.48 -20.17 3.93
C LEU A 203 -8.91 -21.64 3.91
N ALA A 204 -7.99 -22.58 4.11
CA ALA A 204 -8.29 -24.01 4.16
C ALA A 204 -8.21 -24.54 5.60
N GLY A 205 -8.80 -25.69 5.85
CA GLY A 205 -8.88 -26.29 7.20
C GLY A 205 -10.26 -26.10 7.84
N ASN A 206 -10.34 -26.45 9.13
CA ASN A 206 -11.55 -26.25 9.94
C ASN A 206 -11.29 -25.09 10.90
N ASP A 207 -11.65 -23.89 10.48
CA ASP A 207 -11.37 -22.67 11.24
C ASP A 207 -12.49 -22.35 12.22
N THR A 208 -12.11 -21.80 13.36
CA THR A 208 -13.02 -21.34 14.40
C THR A 208 -12.85 -19.84 14.61
N PHE A 209 -13.96 -19.12 14.60
CA PHE A 209 -13.99 -17.67 14.87
C PHE A 209 -14.78 -17.41 16.15
N GLU A 210 -14.12 -16.87 17.17
CA GLU A 210 -14.75 -16.49 18.43
C GLU A 210 -14.63 -14.98 18.64
N VAL A 211 -15.77 -14.33 18.94
CA VAL A 211 -15.82 -12.89 19.26
C VAL A 211 -16.19 -12.73 20.74
N LYS A 212 -15.33 -12.09 21.51
CA LYS A 212 -15.51 -11.77 22.92
C LYS A 212 -15.62 -10.27 23.17
N GLY A 213 -16.29 -9.94 24.24
CA GLY A 213 -16.50 -8.56 24.68
C GLY A 213 -17.75 -7.93 24.10
N ASN A 214 -18.27 -6.94 24.81
CA ASN A 214 -19.46 -6.19 24.43
C ASN A 214 -19.12 -4.70 24.42
N THR A 215 -19.13 -4.08 23.27
CA THR A 215 -18.99 -2.63 23.14
C THR A 215 -20.30 -2.07 22.59
N ARG A 216 -20.77 -0.95 23.17
CA ARG A 216 -21.99 -0.27 22.71
C ARG A 216 -21.85 0.41 21.36
N LYS A 217 -20.66 0.45 20.78
CA LYS A 217 -20.42 0.92 19.41
C LYS A 217 -20.17 -0.29 18.54
N ASP A 218 -20.95 -0.40 17.48
CA ASP A 218 -20.68 -1.34 16.41
C ASP A 218 -19.29 -1.03 15.85
N PHE A 219 -18.36 -1.91 16.14
CA PHE A 219 -17.14 -2.04 15.38
C PHE A 219 -17.53 -2.96 14.24
N PRO A 220 -17.52 -2.48 13.01
CA PRO A 220 -17.94 -3.30 11.89
C PRO A 220 -17.03 -4.50 11.70
#